data_ce8432b366f20f98e3a6d2118dbb7f64
#
_entry.id   ce8432b366f20f98e3a6d2118dbb7f64
#
_cell.length_a   1.000
_cell.length_b   1.000
_cell.length_c   1.000
_cell.angle_alpha   90.00
_cell.angle_beta   90.00
_cell.angle_gamma   90.00
#
_symmetry.space_group_name_H-M   'P 1'
#
loop_
_entity.id
_entity.type
_entity.pdbx_description
1 polymer ?
#
loop_
_entity_poly.entity_id
_entity_poly.type
_entity_poly.pdbx_seq_one_letter_code
_entity_poly.pdbx_strand_id
1 'polypeptide(L)'
;MKKLLLFSLLSLSFIGFTQKPEDVIEKINAKISSAKDYTVNAYIDADIPMIQIMPSKAKIYFKQKDKFKIESKGINILPKQGFTELNVFLSDKSKYTAVFGDSLKIRDVDTRLINLIPNSTSGEIILAKIWVDQKNSVIMRSQVTTQSNGTVKTDFKYGNQLSYGLPSELKFEIDVKKFKMPKSVAADINKTSTDKKKAKTKQKSKGTITITLTDYAVNTGLSDSIFKDKKKEAK
;
A
#
# COMPACT_ATOMS: atom_id res chain seq x y z
N MET A 1 -14.09 17.69 -73.04
CA MET A 1 -13.98 18.41 -71.77
C MET A 1 -13.95 17.38 -70.64
N LYS A 2 -12.75 17.02 -70.18
CA LYS A 2 -12.56 16.02 -69.04
C LYS A 2 -12.48 16.80 -67.76
N LYS A 3 -13.47 16.63 -66.86
CA LYS A 3 -13.45 17.19 -65.52
C LYS A 3 -12.58 16.27 -64.59
N LEU A 4 -11.44 16.79 -64.20
CA LEU A 4 -10.54 16.16 -63.21
C LEU A 4 -11.09 16.44 -61.80
N LEU A 5 -11.64 15.43 -61.15
CA LEU A 5 -12.07 15.49 -59.74
C LEU A 5 -10.85 15.24 -58.85
N LEU A 6 -10.33 16.31 -58.25
CA LEU A 6 -9.24 16.28 -57.28
C LEU A 6 -9.82 15.79 -55.94
N PHE A 7 -9.61 14.51 -55.57
CA PHE A 7 -9.98 13.94 -54.28
C PHE A 7 -8.90 14.29 -53.26
N SER A 8 -9.12 15.39 -52.54
CA SER A 8 -8.23 15.79 -51.44
C SER A 8 -8.44 14.83 -50.26
N LEU A 9 -7.49 13.89 -50.10
CA LEU A 9 -7.45 12.95 -48.97
C LEU A 9 -6.97 13.69 -47.72
N LEU A 10 -7.93 14.16 -46.89
CA LEU A 10 -7.66 14.82 -45.61
C LEU A 10 -7.19 13.76 -44.64
N SER A 11 -5.88 13.54 -44.52
CA SER A 11 -5.28 12.66 -43.49
C SER A 11 -5.45 13.29 -42.13
N LEU A 12 -6.50 12.89 -41.37
CA LEU A 12 -6.62 13.17 -39.95
C LEU A 12 -5.49 12.41 -39.23
N SER A 13 -4.41 13.11 -38.92
CA SER A 13 -3.40 12.61 -37.98
C SER A 13 -4.05 12.50 -36.60
N PHE A 14 -4.44 11.30 -36.19
CA PHE A 14 -4.78 11.01 -34.82
C PHE A 14 -3.51 11.19 -33.97
N ILE A 15 -3.37 12.36 -33.35
CA ILE A 15 -2.40 12.56 -32.28
C ILE A 15 -2.91 11.72 -31.11
N GLY A 16 -2.49 10.46 -31.05
CA GLY A 16 -2.73 9.60 -29.91
C GLY A 16 -2.04 10.20 -28.69
N PHE A 17 -2.80 10.75 -27.76
CA PHE A 17 -2.27 11.13 -26.44
C PHE A 17 -1.75 9.86 -25.76
N THR A 18 -0.44 9.63 -25.85
CA THR A 18 0.19 8.54 -25.12
C THR A 18 0.10 8.88 -23.61
N GLN A 19 -0.74 8.17 -22.87
CA GLN A 19 -0.88 8.33 -21.43
C GLN A 19 0.48 8.10 -20.75
N LYS A 20 0.90 9.03 -19.90
CA LYS A 20 2.14 8.90 -19.13
C LYS A 20 1.88 8.17 -17.79
N PRO A 21 2.89 7.46 -17.25
CA PRO A 21 2.73 6.81 -15.94
C PRO A 21 2.39 7.81 -14.83
N GLU A 22 2.93 9.02 -14.90
CA GLU A 22 2.67 10.10 -13.94
C GLU A 22 1.20 10.52 -13.91
N ASP A 23 0.52 10.53 -15.07
CA ASP A 23 -0.91 10.87 -15.17
C ASP A 23 -1.78 9.82 -14.45
N VAL A 24 -1.37 8.54 -14.53
CA VAL A 24 -2.04 7.45 -13.81
C VAL A 24 -1.88 7.62 -12.31
N ILE A 25 -0.66 7.90 -11.85
CA ILE A 25 -0.35 8.11 -10.44
C ILE A 25 -1.09 9.33 -9.90
N GLU A 26 -1.19 10.40 -10.68
CA GLU A 26 -1.93 11.60 -10.30
C GLU A 26 -3.41 11.31 -10.06
N LYS A 27 -4.05 10.50 -10.91
CA LYS A 27 -5.43 10.08 -10.71
C LYS A 27 -5.60 9.26 -9.43
N ILE A 28 -4.66 8.36 -9.13
CA ILE A 28 -4.64 7.59 -7.87
C ILE A 28 -4.53 8.54 -6.67
N ASN A 29 -3.56 9.46 -6.70
CA ASN A 29 -3.34 10.42 -5.63
C ASN A 29 -4.54 11.34 -5.43
N ALA A 30 -5.16 11.85 -6.50
CA ALA A 30 -6.36 12.68 -6.44
C ALA A 30 -7.52 11.91 -5.78
N LYS A 31 -7.67 10.63 -6.12
CA LYS A 31 -8.70 9.77 -5.56
C LYS A 31 -8.49 9.55 -4.06
N ILE A 32 -7.30 9.16 -3.63
CA ILE A 32 -6.97 8.98 -2.21
C ILE A 32 -7.11 10.30 -1.45
N SER A 33 -6.70 11.42 -2.05
CA SER A 33 -6.79 12.75 -1.45
C SER A 33 -8.23 13.30 -1.35
N SER A 34 -9.21 12.67 -1.99
CA SER A 34 -10.62 13.01 -1.81
C SER A 34 -11.16 12.62 -0.43
N ALA A 35 -10.53 11.64 0.23
CA ALA A 35 -10.75 11.33 1.65
C ALA A 35 -9.93 12.27 2.52
N LYS A 36 -10.53 13.36 2.98
CA LYS A 36 -9.86 14.37 3.83
C LYS A 36 -9.58 13.85 5.24
N ASP A 37 -10.49 13.07 5.76
CA ASP A 37 -10.36 12.32 7.01
C ASP A 37 -11.18 11.04 6.94
N TYR A 38 -10.83 10.07 7.76
CA TYR A 38 -11.64 8.89 7.98
C TYR A 38 -11.32 8.19 9.30
N THR A 39 -12.29 7.45 9.81
CA THR A 39 -12.08 6.39 10.79
C THR A 39 -12.40 5.05 10.14
N VAL A 40 -11.74 4.00 10.59
CA VAL A 40 -11.98 2.64 10.13
C VAL A 40 -11.65 1.63 11.21
N ASN A 41 -12.45 0.58 11.32
CA ASN A 41 -12.14 -0.57 12.17
C ASN A 41 -11.23 -1.53 11.40
N ALA A 42 -10.15 -1.99 12.03
CA ALA A 42 -9.20 -2.92 11.47
C ALA A 42 -9.20 -4.22 12.27
N TYR A 43 -9.30 -5.35 11.59
CA TYR A 43 -9.02 -6.68 12.12
C TYR A 43 -7.71 -7.16 11.50
N ILE A 44 -6.71 -7.43 12.36
CA ILE A 44 -5.34 -7.75 11.96
C ILE A 44 -5.09 -9.21 12.33
N ASP A 45 -4.78 -10.01 11.32
CA ASP A 45 -4.41 -11.41 11.44
C ASP A 45 -3.04 -11.63 10.81
N ALA A 46 -2.16 -12.38 11.52
CA ALA A 46 -0.79 -12.56 11.09
C ALA A 46 -0.41 -14.04 11.17
N ASP A 47 -0.12 -14.62 10.01
CA ASP A 47 0.45 -15.96 9.85
C ASP A 47 1.97 -15.83 9.57
N ILE A 48 2.74 -15.88 10.64
CA ILE A 48 4.20 -15.73 10.57
C ILE A 48 4.85 -17.02 11.05
N PRO A 49 5.65 -17.69 10.22
CA PRO A 49 6.33 -18.93 10.60
C PRO A 49 7.06 -18.80 11.92
N MET A 50 6.85 -19.77 12.82
CA MET A 50 7.46 -19.90 14.16
C MET A 50 6.99 -18.87 15.19
N ILE A 51 6.05 -17.98 14.84
CA ILE A 51 5.52 -16.99 15.78
C ILE A 51 4.01 -17.14 15.86
N GLN A 52 3.48 -17.41 17.03
CA GLN A 52 2.05 -17.43 17.24
C GLN A 52 1.59 -16.03 17.65
N ILE A 53 0.82 -15.38 16.79
CA ILE A 53 0.29 -14.04 17.01
C ILE A 53 -1.23 -14.15 17.06
N MET A 54 -1.79 -13.70 18.17
CA MET A 54 -3.26 -13.64 18.28
C MET A 54 -3.81 -12.51 17.41
N PRO A 55 -4.90 -12.76 16.67
CA PRO A 55 -5.57 -11.71 15.93
C PRO A 55 -5.94 -10.52 16.83
N SER A 56 -5.83 -9.32 16.32
CA SER A 56 -6.09 -8.11 17.09
C SER A 56 -7.06 -7.17 16.35
N LYS A 57 -7.77 -6.37 17.14
CA LYS A 57 -8.65 -5.31 16.62
C LYS A 57 -8.05 -3.96 16.91
N ALA A 58 -8.15 -3.06 15.96
CA ALA A 58 -7.72 -1.68 16.08
C ALA A 58 -8.74 -0.74 15.50
N LYS A 59 -8.75 0.52 15.94
CA LYS A 59 -9.43 1.62 15.28
C LYS A 59 -8.37 2.57 14.74
N ILE A 60 -8.47 2.87 13.47
CA ILE A 60 -7.54 3.74 12.75
C ILE A 60 -8.24 5.07 12.50
N TYR A 61 -7.53 6.15 12.76
CA TYR A 61 -7.93 7.51 12.50
C TYR A 61 -6.92 8.14 11.55
N PHE A 62 -7.40 8.72 10.49
CA PHE A 62 -6.60 9.45 9.52
C PHE A 62 -7.20 10.85 9.27
N LYS A 63 -6.33 11.84 9.12
CA LYS A 63 -6.70 13.17 8.63
C LYS A 63 -5.56 13.72 7.79
N GLN A 64 -5.88 14.36 6.68
CA GLN A 64 -4.90 14.98 5.78
C GLN A 64 -3.88 15.83 6.53
N LYS A 65 -2.69 16.02 5.96
CA LYS A 65 -1.46 16.53 6.55
C LYS A 65 -0.85 15.53 7.54
N ASP A 66 -0.89 14.23 7.17
CA ASP A 66 -0.19 13.11 7.80
C ASP A 66 -0.56 12.84 9.27
N LYS A 67 -1.76 13.25 9.69
CA LYS A 67 -2.27 12.90 11.01
C LYS A 67 -2.80 11.46 10.97
N PHE A 68 -2.14 10.60 11.72
CA PHE A 68 -2.46 9.19 11.79
C PHE A 68 -2.42 8.70 13.23
N LYS A 69 -3.46 8.02 13.69
CA LYS A 69 -3.52 7.41 15.01
C LYS A 69 -4.13 6.04 14.94
N ILE A 70 -3.56 5.10 15.71
CA ILE A 70 -4.10 3.76 15.88
C ILE A 70 -4.41 3.57 17.35
N GLU A 71 -5.63 3.15 17.66
CA GLU A 71 -6.05 2.70 18.97
C GLU A 71 -6.28 1.19 18.93
N SER A 72 -5.51 0.43 19.69
CA SER A 72 -5.60 -1.03 19.79
C SER A 72 -5.35 -1.49 21.21
N LYS A 73 -5.98 -2.60 21.58
CA LYS A 73 -5.77 -3.28 22.88
C LYS A 73 -4.71 -4.39 22.80
N GLY A 74 -4.09 -4.61 21.64
CA GLY A 74 -3.13 -5.69 21.39
C GLY A 74 -1.84 -5.23 20.73
N ILE A 75 -1.05 -6.21 20.29
CA ILE A 75 0.19 -5.97 19.56
C ILE A 75 -0.15 -5.50 18.15
N ASN A 76 0.28 -4.28 17.81
CA ASN A 76 0.10 -3.74 16.46
C ASN A 76 1.27 -4.13 15.57
N ILE A 77 1.03 -5.09 14.67
CA ILE A 77 1.97 -5.42 13.60
C ILE A 77 1.42 -4.84 12.31
N LEU A 78 1.70 -3.56 12.08
CA LEU A 78 1.36 -2.88 10.83
C LEU A 78 2.64 -2.62 10.05
N PRO A 79 2.80 -3.23 8.86
CA PRO A 79 3.90 -2.89 7.96
C PRO A 79 3.75 -1.45 7.47
N LYS A 80 4.52 -0.52 8.04
CA LYS A 80 4.49 0.91 7.64
C LYS A 80 4.79 1.09 6.16
N GLN A 81 5.68 0.26 5.61
CA GLN A 81 6.14 0.29 4.23
C GLN A 81 5.04 0.09 3.19
N GLY A 82 4.02 -0.68 3.51
CA GLY A 82 2.95 -0.98 2.56
C GLY A 82 1.76 -0.03 2.60
N PHE A 83 1.59 0.75 3.68
CA PHE A 83 0.39 1.54 3.91
C PHE A 83 0.65 3.05 3.89
N THR A 84 1.65 3.53 4.62
CA THR A 84 1.93 4.97 4.75
C THR A 84 3.11 5.42 3.88
N GLU A 85 4.19 4.66 3.86
CA GLU A 85 5.41 5.06 3.15
C GLU A 85 5.22 5.10 1.63
N LEU A 86 4.47 4.13 1.06
CA LEU A 86 4.17 4.15 -0.37
C LEU A 86 3.33 5.38 -0.75
N ASN A 87 2.30 5.73 0.04
CA ASN A 87 1.45 6.88 -0.25
C ASN A 87 2.24 8.19 -0.16
N VAL A 88 3.10 8.35 0.86
CA VAL A 88 4.00 9.51 0.99
C VAL A 88 4.98 9.58 -0.17
N PHE A 89 5.50 8.44 -0.62
CA PHE A 89 6.39 8.38 -1.78
C PHE A 89 5.68 8.78 -3.08
N LEU A 90 4.47 8.26 -3.31
CA LEU A 90 3.66 8.56 -4.49
C LEU A 90 3.18 10.01 -4.55
N SER A 91 3.00 10.67 -3.40
CA SER A 91 2.51 12.05 -3.34
C SER A 91 3.51 13.09 -3.85
N ASP A 92 4.80 12.75 -3.88
CA ASP A 92 5.87 13.65 -4.29
C ASP A 92 6.54 13.17 -5.58
N LYS A 93 6.10 13.70 -6.71
CA LYS A 93 6.60 13.35 -8.06
C LYS A 93 8.11 13.60 -8.23
N SER A 94 8.73 14.47 -7.42
CA SER A 94 10.15 14.76 -7.49
C SER A 94 11.04 13.62 -6.97
N LYS A 95 10.45 12.69 -6.21
CA LYS A 95 11.17 11.60 -5.55
C LYS A 95 11.47 10.41 -6.45
N TYR A 96 10.80 10.28 -7.61
CA TYR A 96 10.94 9.10 -8.45
C TYR A 96 10.80 9.42 -9.94
N THR A 97 11.31 8.51 -10.75
CA THR A 97 11.00 8.39 -12.16
C THR A 97 10.04 7.22 -12.34
N ALA A 98 8.92 7.44 -13.04
CA ALA A 98 7.93 6.42 -13.29
C ALA A 98 8.06 5.84 -14.71
N VAL A 99 7.99 4.52 -14.84
CA VAL A 99 8.09 3.82 -16.13
C VAL A 99 7.04 2.72 -16.20
N PHE A 100 6.28 2.66 -17.29
CA PHE A 100 5.38 1.54 -17.52
C PHE A 100 6.14 0.22 -17.67
N GLY A 101 5.56 -0.84 -17.12
CA GLY A 101 5.96 -2.22 -17.34
C GLY A 101 4.84 -3.02 -18.00
N ASP A 102 4.92 -4.33 -17.87
CA ASP A 102 3.97 -5.25 -18.49
C ASP A 102 2.60 -5.25 -17.80
N SER A 103 1.56 -5.58 -18.58
CA SER A 103 0.23 -5.81 -18.02
C SER A 103 0.15 -7.16 -17.33
N LEU A 104 -0.58 -7.24 -16.23
CA LEU A 104 -0.82 -8.47 -15.48
C LEU A 104 -2.28 -8.52 -15.02
N LYS A 105 -2.92 -9.68 -15.14
CA LYS A 105 -4.24 -9.90 -14.58
C LYS A 105 -4.13 -10.27 -13.11
N ILE A 106 -4.75 -9.48 -12.24
CA ILE A 106 -4.80 -9.73 -10.79
C ILE A 106 -6.26 -9.90 -10.38
N ARG A 107 -6.65 -11.09 -9.91
CA ARG A 107 -8.05 -11.39 -9.53
C ARG A 107 -9.07 -10.90 -10.58
N ASP A 108 -8.88 -11.32 -11.82
CA ASP A 108 -9.72 -10.97 -12.97
C ASP A 108 -9.74 -9.49 -13.39
N VAL A 109 -8.91 -8.65 -12.78
CA VAL A 109 -8.72 -7.25 -13.16
C VAL A 109 -7.46 -7.10 -13.98
N ASP A 110 -7.57 -6.52 -15.18
CA ASP A 110 -6.42 -6.17 -15.99
C ASP A 110 -5.69 -4.98 -15.37
N THR A 111 -4.43 -5.17 -15.03
CA THR A 111 -3.61 -4.15 -14.39
C THR A 111 -2.40 -3.78 -15.23
N ARG A 112 -1.97 -2.53 -15.13
CA ARG A 112 -0.73 -2.02 -15.73
C ARG A 112 0.33 -1.87 -14.64
N LEU A 113 1.51 -2.44 -14.87
CA LEU A 113 2.66 -2.23 -14.00
C LEU A 113 3.23 -0.82 -14.21
N ILE A 114 3.53 -0.13 -13.13
CA ILE A 114 4.35 1.07 -13.09
C ILE A 114 5.52 0.80 -12.14
N ASN A 115 6.73 0.91 -12.66
CA ASN A 115 7.96 0.89 -11.89
C ASN A 115 8.27 2.31 -11.44
N LEU A 116 8.54 2.49 -10.15
CA LEU A 116 8.89 3.76 -9.53
C LEU A 116 10.33 3.67 -9.04
N ILE A 117 11.22 4.31 -9.75
CA ILE A 117 12.66 4.31 -9.50
C ILE A 117 12.99 5.57 -8.72
N PRO A 118 13.44 5.49 -7.45
CA PRO A 118 13.81 6.67 -6.68
C PRO A 118 14.91 7.50 -7.38
N ASN A 119 14.76 8.82 -7.38
CA ASN A 119 15.75 9.74 -7.94
C ASN A 119 16.94 9.98 -7.00
N SER A 120 16.87 9.48 -5.76
CA SER A 120 17.95 9.56 -4.76
C SER A 120 18.17 8.22 -4.09
N THR A 121 19.42 7.88 -3.86
CA THR A 121 19.84 6.65 -3.14
C THR A 121 19.83 6.81 -1.62
N SER A 122 19.63 8.03 -1.10
CA SER A 122 19.62 8.32 0.34
C SER A 122 18.28 7.97 1.03
N GLY A 123 17.24 7.65 0.25
CA GLY A 123 15.92 7.30 0.77
C GLY A 123 15.83 5.84 1.22
N GLU A 124 14.82 5.52 2.03
CA GLU A 124 14.54 4.16 2.49
C GLU A 124 14.10 3.23 1.34
N ILE A 125 13.35 3.74 0.36
CA ILE A 125 12.85 2.96 -0.78
C ILE A 125 13.93 2.84 -1.85
N ILE A 126 14.27 1.58 -2.21
CA ILE A 126 15.20 1.25 -3.30
C ILE A 126 14.45 1.12 -4.63
N LEU A 127 13.26 0.53 -4.60
CA LEU A 127 12.40 0.32 -5.76
C LEU A 127 10.96 0.11 -5.29
N ALA A 128 10.02 0.74 -5.97
CA ALA A 128 8.62 0.40 -5.81
C ALA A 128 8.01 -0.02 -7.15
N LYS A 129 7.15 -1.02 -7.12
CA LYS A 129 6.36 -1.51 -8.25
C LYS A 129 4.90 -1.44 -7.86
N ILE A 130 4.05 -0.87 -8.70
CA ILE A 130 2.62 -0.85 -8.48
C ILE A 130 1.88 -1.39 -9.70
N TRP A 131 0.91 -2.27 -9.48
CA TRP A 131 -0.01 -2.77 -10.51
C TRP A 131 -1.34 -2.05 -10.34
N VAL A 132 -1.71 -1.29 -11.35
CA VAL A 132 -2.82 -0.34 -11.28
C VAL A 132 -3.98 -0.82 -12.14
N ASP A 133 -5.17 -0.87 -11.55
CA ASP A 133 -6.43 -0.85 -12.28
C ASP A 133 -6.66 0.59 -12.80
N GLN A 134 -6.35 0.80 -14.07
CA GLN A 134 -6.47 2.14 -14.68
C GLN A 134 -7.93 2.61 -14.80
N LYS A 135 -8.87 1.67 -14.95
CA LYS A 135 -10.30 1.97 -15.05
C LYS A 135 -10.82 2.60 -13.76
N ASN A 136 -10.44 2.01 -12.63
CA ASN A 136 -10.86 2.48 -11.31
C ASN A 136 -9.83 3.41 -10.65
N SER A 137 -8.67 3.64 -11.25
CA SER A 137 -7.56 4.44 -10.70
C SER A 137 -7.19 4.01 -9.27
N VAL A 138 -6.92 2.71 -9.09
CA VAL A 138 -6.54 2.13 -7.80
C VAL A 138 -5.39 1.13 -7.94
N ILE A 139 -4.61 0.96 -6.88
CA ILE A 139 -3.49 0.01 -6.83
C ILE A 139 -4.03 -1.36 -6.41
N MET A 140 -3.94 -2.36 -7.27
CA MET A 140 -4.33 -3.74 -6.96
C MET A 140 -3.25 -4.51 -6.24
N ARG A 141 -1.98 -4.16 -6.48
CA ARG A 141 -0.79 -4.75 -5.85
C ARG A 141 0.33 -3.73 -5.79
N SER A 142 1.09 -3.76 -4.73
CA SER A 142 2.39 -3.08 -4.65
C SER A 142 3.49 -4.05 -4.25
N GLN A 143 4.73 -3.74 -4.64
CA GLN A 143 5.95 -4.38 -4.15
C GLN A 143 6.97 -3.31 -3.88
N VAL A 144 7.28 -3.10 -2.62
CA VAL A 144 8.21 -2.06 -2.16
C VAL A 144 9.45 -2.73 -1.59
N THR A 145 10.59 -2.42 -2.15
CA THR A 145 11.90 -2.88 -1.66
C THR A 145 12.57 -1.73 -0.93
N THR A 146 12.95 -1.97 0.32
CA THR A 146 13.59 -0.98 1.18
C THR A 146 14.98 -1.44 1.64
N GLN A 147 15.79 -0.49 2.10
CA GLN A 147 17.13 -0.79 2.63
C GLN A 147 17.06 -1.59 3.93
N SER A 148 16.11 -1.26 4.81
CA SER A 148 16.08 -1.80 6.17
C SER A 148 15.24 -3.06 6.35
N ASN A 149 14.19 -3.27 5.52
CA ASN A 149 13.20 -4.35 5.73
C ASN A 149 13.06 -5.32 4.54
N GLY A 150 13.89 -5.14 3.49
CA GLY A 150 13.80 -5.97 2.29
C GLY A 150 12.55 -5.65 1.46
N THR A 151 11.94 -6.68 0.86
CA THR A 151 10.80 -6.53 -0.03
C THR A 151 9.49 -6.88 0.68
N VAL A 152 8.55 -5.96 0.66
CA VAL A 152 7.17 -6.16 1.11
C VAL A 152 6.27 -6.12 -0.12
N LYS A 153 5.47 -7.16 -0.31
CA LYS A 153 4.43 -7.22 -1.32
C LYS A 153 3.07 -7.04 -0.65
N THR A 154 2.23 -6.19 -1.21
CA THR A 154 0.90 -5.91 -0.67
C THR A 154 -0.14 -6.10 -1.76
N ASP A 155 -1.14 -6.93 -1.50
CA ASP A 155 -2.34 -7.06 -2.34
C ASP A 155 -3.47 -6.25 -1.70
N PHE A 156 -4.21 -5.51 -2.53
CA PHE A 156 -5.32 -4.64 -2.11
C PHE A 156 -6.64 -5.20 -2.63
N LYS A 157 -7.67 -5.29 -1.76
CA LYS A 157 -9.05 -5.47 -2.19
C LYS A 157 -9.83 -4.22 -1.86
N TYR A 158 -10.79 -3.93 -2.70
CA TYR A 158 -11.68 -2.76 -2.54
C TYR A 158 -13.12 -3.22 -2.38
N GLY A 159 -13.90 -2.43 -1.66
CA GLY A 159 -15.32 -2.61 -1.42
C GLY A 159 -16.05 -1.28 -1.59
N ASN A 160 -16.91 -0.95 -0.66
CA ASN A 160 -17.80 0.22 -0.71
C ASN A 160 -17.05 1.56 -0.79
N GLN A 161 -15.76 1.61 -0.41
CA GLN A 161 -14.97 2.84 -0.43
C GLN A 161 -14.04 2.95 -1.66
N LEU A 162 -14.34 2.21 -2.72
CA LEU A 162 -13.59 2.25 -3.98
C LEU A 162 -13.53 3.68 -4.56
N SER A 163 -14.59 4.48 -4.40
CA SER A 163 -14.65 5.87 -4.85
C SER A 163 -13.57 6.75 -4.23
N TYR A 164 -13.14 6.45 -3.02
CA TYR A 164 -12.04 7.13 -2.33
C TYR A 164 -10.68 6.41 -2.48
N GLY A 165 -10.63 5.29 -3.21
CA GLY A 165 -9.41 4.47 -3.29
C GLY A 165 -9.01 3.84 -1.95
N LEU A 166 -9.95 3.71 -1.01
CA LEU A 166 -9.72 3.10 0.30
C LEU A 166 -10.01 1.59 0.23
N PRO A 167 -9.06 0.73 0.60
CA PRO A 167 -9.21 -0.72 0.50
C PRO A 167 -10.12 -1.28 1.61
N SER A 168 -10.77 -2.41 1.34
CA SER A 168 -11.47 -3.22 2.34
C SER A 168 -10.59 -4.30 2.95
N GLU A 169 -9.50 -4.70 2.26
CA GLU A 169 -8.51 -5.66 2.77
C GLU A 169 -7.13 -5.34 2.20
N LEU A 170 -6.14 -5.48 3.06
CA LEU A 170 -4.72 -5.44 2.73
C LEU A 170 -4.09 -6.77 3.11
N LYS A 171 -3.41 -7.41 2.17
CA LYS A 171 -2.65 -8.64 2.44
C LYS A 171 -1.17 -8.40 2.16
N PHE A 172 -0.37 -8.40 3.21
CA PHE A 172 1.08 -8.23 3.14
C PHE A 172 1.77 -9.58 3.09
N GLU A 173 2.71 -9.74 2.18
CA GLU A 173 3.69 -10.83 2.17
C GLU A 173 5.06 -10.24 2.50
N ILE A 174 5.67 -10.74 3.58
CA ILE A 174 6.94 -10.24 4.12
C ILE A 174 7.99 -11.36 4.15
N ASP A 175 9.27 -11.02 3.99
CA ASP A 175 10.37 -11.93 4.30
C ASP A 175 10.69 -11.83 5.79
N VAL A 176 10.33 -12.88 6.54
CA VAL A 176 10.47 -12.91 8.02
C VAL A 176 11.90 -12.69 8.49
N LYS A 177 12.90 -13.07 7.69
CA LYS A 177 14.32 -12.92 8.04
C LYS A 177 14.79 -11.47 7.95
N LYS A 178 14.13 -10.67 7.11
CA LYS A 178 14.50 -9.28 6.83
C LYS A 178 13.56 -8.29 7.50
N PHE A 179 12.34 -8.71 7.82
CA PHE A 179 11.33 -7.83 8.41
C PHE A 179 11.62 -7.58 9.89
N LYS A 180 11.76 -6.31 10.27
CA LYS A 180 11.97 -5.91 11.68
C LYS A 180 10.65 -6.03 12.44
N MET A 181 10.54 -7.07 13.26
CA MET A 181 9.41 -7.26 14.17
C MET A 181 9.42 -6.23 15.30
N PRO A 182 8.25 -5.80 15.80
CA PRO A 182 8.15 -5.04 17.04
C PRO A 182 8.85 -5.78 18.20
N LYS A 183 9.53 -5.05 19.08
CA LYS A 183 10.29 -5.64 20.21
C LYS A 183 9.43 -6.55 21.10
N SER A 184 8.14 -6.25 21.26
CA SER A 184 7.20 -7.07 22.01
C SER A 184 7.02 -8.48 21.43
N VAL A 185 7.04 -8.61 20.10
CA VAL A 185 6.94 -9.91 19.40
C VAL A 185 8.29 -10.63 19.41
N ALA A 186 9.38 -9.90 19.24
CA ALA A 186 10.73 -10.47 19.27
C ALA A 186 11.11 -11.08 20.63
N ALA A 187 10.56 -10.54 21.73
CA ALA A 187 10.79 -11.08 23.09
C ALA A 187 10.15 -12.48 23.30
N ASP A 188 9.01 -12.74 22.65
CA ASP A 188 8.33 -14.04 22.76
C ASP A 188 9.03 -15.13 21.93
N ILE A 189 9.71 -14.77 20.85
CA ILE A 189 10.52 -15.71 20.04
C ILE A 189 11.66 -16.29 20.87
N ASN A 190 12.32 -15.47 21.67
CA ASN A 190 13.46 -15.90 22.49
C ASN A 190 13.04 -16.82 23.67
N LYS A 191 11.79 -16.77 24.13
CA LYS A 191 11.27 -17.64 25.18
C LYS A 191 10.89 -19.03 24.66
N THR A 192 10.50 -19.14 23.39
CA THR A 192 10.00 -20.40 22.79
C THR A 192 11.12 -21.24 22.17
N SER A 193 12.32 -20.70 22.01
CA SER A 193 13.43 -21.38 21.31
C SER A 193 14.29 -22.30 22.17
N THR A 194 13.97 -22.48 23.48
CA THR A 194 14.78 -23.33 24.38
C THR A 194 14.50 -24.81 24.30
N ASP A 195 13.41 -25.25 23.65
CA ASP A 195 13.07 -26.68 23.59
C ASP A 195 12.46 -27.10 22.24
N LYS A 196 13.28 -27.23 21.19
CA LYS A 196 12.97 -28.20 20.11
C LYS A 196 14.19 -28.45 19.23
N LYS A 197 14.62 -29.74 19.18
CA LYS A 197 15.58 -30.33 18.26
C LYS A 197 15.33 -29.88 16.84
N LYS A 198 16.40 -29.40 16.15
CA LYS A 198 16.44 -28.98 14.77
C LYS A 198 15.92 -30.07 13.81
N ALA A 199 14.67 -30.06 13.44
CA ALA A 199 14.20 -30.68 12.24
C ALA A 199 14.59 -29.77 11.06
N LYS A 200 15.43 -30.25 10.14
CA LYS A 200 15.81 -29.59 8.87
C LYS A 200 14.62 -29.63 7.89
N THR A 201 13.55 -28.95 8.20
CA THR A 201 12.50 -28.65 7.24
C THR A 201 12.85 -27.32 6.58
N LYS A 202 12.78 -27.22 5.25
CA LYS A 202 12.93 -25.95 4.51
C LYS A 202 11.96 -24.94 5.12
N GLN A 203 12.45 -24.11 6.01
CA GLN A 203 11.67 -23.13 6.73
C GLN A 203 11.07 -22.14 5.72
N LYS A 204 9.75 -22.04 5.68
CA LYS A 204 9.06 -20.97 4.96
C LYS A 204 9.63 -19.65 5.48
N SER A 205 10.32 -18.89 4.64
CA SER A 205 10.89 -17.58 5.00
C SER A 205 9.88 -16.44 4.87
N LYS A 206 8.67 -16.76 4.40
CA LYS A 206 7.61 -15.78 4.12
C LYS A 206 6.52 -15.85 5.16
N GLY A 207 6.15 -14.69 5.70
CA GLY A 207 4.99 -14.49 6.55
C GLY A 207 3.91 -13.69 5.84
N THR A 208 2.68 -13.81 6.30
CA THR A 208 1.53 -13.06 5.79
C THR A 208 0.88 -12.28 6.92
N ILE A 209 0.52 -11.01 6.66
CA ILE A 209 -0.29 -10.19 7.55
C ILE A 209 -1.51 -9.74 6.74
N THR A 210 -2.70 -10.06 7.21
CA THR A 210 -3.97 -9.66 6.59
C THR A 210 -4.66 -8.64 7.48
N ILE A 211 -5.06 -7.52 6.90
CA ILE A 211 -5.80 -6.46 7.57
C ILE A 211 -7.12 -6.29 6.86
N THR A 212 -8.20 -6.67 7.54
CA THR A 212 -9.57 -6.43 7.07
C THR A 212 -10.07 -5.10 7.65
N LEU A 213 -10.59 -4.24 6.79
CA LEU A 213 -11.00 -2.87 7.10
C LEU A 213 -12.50 -2.73 6.91
N THR A 214 -13.20 -2.38 8.00
CA THR A 214 -14.67 -2.27 8.03
C THR A 214 -15.11 -0.95 8.66
N ASP A 215 -16.38 -0.62 8.50
CA ASP A 215 -17.02 0.52 9.16
C ASP A 215 -16.29 1.85 8.92
N TYR A 216 -15.97 2.11 7.66
CA TYR A 216 -15.41 3.39 7.28
C TYR A 216 -16.40 4.53 7.50
N ALA A 217 -15.96 5.58 8.19
CA ALA A 217 -16.62 6.88 8.24
C ALA A 217 -15.69 7.90 7.60
N VAL A 218 -15.99 8.34 6.37
CA VAL A 218 -15.13 9.18 5.54
C VAL A 218 -15.68 10.60 5.49
N ASN A 219 -14.76 11.60 5.56
CA ASN A 219 -15.08 13.03 5.48
C ASN A 219 -16.08 13.51 6.56
N THR A 220 -15.87 13.03 7.78
CA THR A 220 -16.74 13.35 8.95
C THR A 220 -16.25 14.59 9.72
N GLY A 221 -15.14 15.19 9.34
CA GLY A 221 -14.60 16.39 10.02
C GLY A 221 -13.93 16.06 11.35
N LEU A 222 -13.03 15.05 11.37
CA LEU A 222 -12.36 14.63 12.60
C LEU A 222 -11.65 15.79 13.31
N SER A 223 -11.89 15.91 14.63
CA SER A 223 -11.22 16.93 15.47
C SER A 223 -9.72 16.63 15.59
N ASP A 224 -8.89 17.66 15.56
CA ASP A 224 -7.44 17.56 15.77
C ASP A 224 -7.07 17.07 17.17
N SER A 225 -7.96 17.21 18.14
CA SER A 225 -7.77 16.72 19.52
C SER A 225 -7.58 15.19 19.58
N ILE A 226 -8.14 14.42 18.61
CA ILE A 226 -8.00 12.97 18.52
C ILE A 226 -6.54 12.57 18.35
N PHE A 227 -5.74 13.38 17.65
CA PHE A 227 -4.35 13.13 17.29
C PHE A 227 -3.33 13.62 18.32
N LYS A 228 -3.80 14.34 19.35
CA LYS A 228 -2.93 14.73 20.47
C LYS A 228 -2.69 13.53 21.35
N ASP A 229 -1.43 13.25 21.69
CA ASP A 229 -1.10 12.24 22.70
C ASP A 229 -1.73 12.64 24.04
N LYS A 230 -2.50 11.73 24.64
CA LYS A 230 -2.86 11.89 26.05
C LYS A 230 -1.53 11.83 26.82
N LYS A 231 -1.03 12.97 27.30
CA LYS A 231 0.02 13.00 28.31
C LYS A 231 -0.43 12.04 29.40
N LYS A 232 0.35 10.98 29.67
CA LYS A 232 0.20 10.22 30.90
C LYS A 232 0.39 11.23 32.03
N GLU A 233 -0.69 11.62 32.66
CA GLU A 233 -0.60 12.25 33.98
C GLU A 233 0.06 11.22 34.87
N ALA A 234 1.33 11.47 35.21
CA ALA A 234 2.04 10.73 36.24
C ALA A 234 1.34 11.01 37.57
N LYS A 235 0.73 9.97 38.11
CA LYS A 235 0.44 9.88 39.55
C LYS A 235 1.58 9.16 40.22
#